data_4080cdd47646fbc8f86c12fa0bea839a
#
_entry.id   4080cdd47646fbc8f86c12fa0bea839a
#
_cell.length_a   1.000
_cell.length_b   1.000
_cell.length_c   1.000
_cell.angle_alpha   90.00
_cell.angle_beta   90.00
_cell.angle_gamma   90.00
#
_symmetry.space_group_name_H-M   'P 1'
#
loop_
_entity.id
_entity.type
_entity.pdbx_description
1 polymer ?
#
loop_
_entity_poly.entity_id
_entity_poly.type
_entity_poly.pdbx_seq_one_letter_code
_entity_poly.pdbx_strand_id
1 'polypeptide(L)'
;MLCVFLVSMVLCFSGCGVHSNNLNATGARYFKRGDSNAAIQKFEEAVAANPDDADSYYNLAAAYHHLATTTGDATYAAQAEGYYNQCLDHYEDHPECYRGLAVLLAQQDRQDQAFRLLEGWKQRSPQLVEPNIALAQLHGEVGNDKASEEHLLDAIAKDTTHPQARAAMGQLHESRGDHQQALTNYHMALQRNTAQPQLHAKVASLKGGTTGSPLLTPAPLTKVVTAPSNNLRY
;
A
#
# COMPACT_ATOMS: atom_id res chain seq x y z
N MET A 1 3.71 55.44 -4.66
CA MET A 1 3.32 54.71 -3.44
C MET A 1 2.55 53.45 -3.83
N LEU A 2 3.17 52.53 -4.62
CA LEU A 2 2.47 51.37 -5.19
C LEU A 2 3.46 50.19 -5.43
N CYS A 3 4.26 49.81 -4.43
CA CYS A 3 5.23 48.70 -4.58
C CYS A 3 5.45 47.85 -3.32
N VAL A 4 4.55 47.89 -2.34
CA VAL A 4 4.77 47.17 -1.05
C VAL A 4 3.82 45.95 -0.83
N PHE A 5 2.85 45.68 -1.74
CA PHE A 5 1.83 44.62 -1.51
C PHE A 5 2.08 43.27 -2.19
N LEU A 6 3.22 43.06 -2.86
CA LEU A 6 3.47 41.83 -3.63
C LEU A 6 4.47 40.84 -3.00
N VAL A 7 4.99 41.09 -1.80
CA VAL A 7 6.01 40.20 -1.16
C VAL A 7 5.42 39.31 -0.05
N SER A 8 4.16 39.54 0.36
CA SER A 8 3.59 38.78 1.52
C SER A 8 2.88 37.48 1.19
N MET A 9 2.77 37.07 -0.08
CA MET A 9 1.95 35.91 -0.47
C MET A 9 2.77 34.65 -0.81
N VAL A 10 4.10 34.67 -0.74
CA VAL A 10 4.96 33.55 -1.17
C VAL A 10 5.44 32.67 0.02
N LEU A 11 5.25 33.10 1.25
CA LEU A 11 5.80 32.37 2.43
C LEU A 11 4.86 31.37 3.11
N CYS A 12 3.62 31.19 2.63
CA CYS A 12 2.68 30.24 3.26
C CYS A 12 2.74 28.80 2.72
N PHE A 13 3.35 28.56 1.56
CA PHE A 13 3.31 27.23 0.94
C PHE A 13 4.29 26.20 1.53
N SER A 14 5.37 26.64 2.17
CA SER A 14 6.37 25.70 2.71
C SER A 14 6.01 25.11 4.09
N GLY A 15 5.05 25.69 4.78
CA GLY A 15 4.62 25.24 6.12
C GLY A 15 3.56 24.15 6.11
N CYS A 16 2.72 24.12 5.08
CA CYS A 16 1.57 23.20 5.03
C CYS A 16 2.01 21.71 4.93
N GLY A 17 3.00 21.42 4.10
CA GLY A 17 3.46 20.03 3.90
C GLY A 17 4.11 19.41 5.16
N VAL A 18 4.90 20.18 5.91
CA VAL A 18 5.52 19.68 7.16
C VAL A 18 4.47 19.44 8.24
N HIS A 19 3.43 20.26 8.29
CA HIS A 19 2.35 20.10 9.26
C HIS A 19 1.48 18.87 8.95
N SER A 20 1.07 18.68 7.71
CA SER A 20 0.34 17.51 7.22
C SER A 20 1.12 16.21 7.51
N ASN A 21 2.43 16.16 7.20
CA ASN A 21 3.26 14.99 7.48
C ASN A 21 3.31 14.61 8.98
N ASN A 22 3.35 15.61 9.89
CA ASN A 22 3.32 15.36 11.33
C ASN A 22 1.95 14.83 11.80
N LEU A 23 0.87 15.34 11.22
CA LEU A 23 -0.50 14.85 11.47
C LEU A 23 -0.66 13.42 10.97
N ASN A 24 -0.19 13.10 9.76
CA ASN A 24 -0.17 11.74 9.21
C ASN A 24 0.63 10.78 10.10
N ALA A 25 1.83 11.18 10.55
CA ALA A 25 2.64 10.37 11.46
C ALA A 25 1.96 10.16 12.82
N THR A 26 1.21 11.13 13.30
CA THR A 26 0.45 11.03 14.55
C THR A 26 -0.76 10.11 14.37
N GLY A 27 -1.53 10.26 13.29
CA GLY A 27 -2.63 9.37 12.93
C GLY A 27 -2.16 7.92 12.79
N ALA A 28 -1.02 7.70 12.12
CA ALA A 28 -0.41 6.37 11.99
C ALA A 28 -0.06 5.72 13.34
N ARG A 29 0.35 6.51 14.34
CA ARG A 29 0.60 6.00 15.70
C ARG A 29 -0.69 5.58 16.41
N TYR A 30 -1.78 6.35 16.26
CA TYR A 30 -3.09 5.96 16.78
C TYR A 30 -3.60 4.70 16.09
N PHE A 31 -3.49 4.64 14.76
CA PHE A 31 -3.91 3.47 13.98
C PHE A 31 -3.19 2.18 14.42
N LYS A 32 -1.86 2.25 14.62
CA LYS A 32 -1.06 1.12 15.13
C LYS A 32 -1.45 0.67 16.54
N ARG A 33 -2.03 1.55 17.35
CA ARG A 33 -2.54 1.23 18.70
C ARG A 33 -3.97 0.69 18.67
N GLY A 34 -4.61 0.62 17.51
CA GLY A 34 -6.00 0.20 17.34
C GLY A 34 -7.03 1.31 17.58
N ASP A 35 -6.59 2.55 17.80
CA ASP A 35 -7.49 3.70 17.98
C ASP A 35 -7.83 4.32 16.61
N SER A 36 -8.73 3.66 15.89
CA SER A 36 -9.12 4.07 14.54
C SER A 36 -9.81 5.43 14.53
N ASN A 37 -10.58 5.79 15.56
CA ASN A 37 -11.28 7.08 15.60
C ASN A 37 -10.30 8.24 15.76
N ALA A 38 -9.33 8.14 16.69
CA ALA A 38 -8.30 9.15 16.83
C ALA A 38 -7.38 9.24 15.60
N ALA A 39 -7.14 8.10 14.92
CA ALA A 39 -6.39 8.07 13.67
C ALA A 39 -7.12 8.84 12.56
N ILE A 40 -8.41 8.58 12.36
CA ILE A 40 -9.26 9.26 11.37
C ILE A 40 -9.23 10.77 11.61
N GLN A 41 -9.45 11.21 12.85
CA GLN A 41 -9.42 12.63 13.16
C GLN A 41 -8.09 13.28 12.74
N LYS A 42 -6.95 12.61 12.99
CA LYS A 42 -5.63 13.14 12.62
C LYS A 42 -5.38 13.12 11.12
N PHE A 43 -5.92 12.14 10.40
CA PHE A 43 -5.84 12.10 8.94
C PHE A 43 -6.77 13.14 8.28
N GLU A 44 -7.95 13.41 8.86
CA GLU A 44 -8.82 14.52 8.41
C GLU A 44 -8.14 15.88 8.61
N GLU A 45 -7.49 16.10 9.77
CA GLU A 45 -6.68 17.30 10.01
C GLU A 45 -5.51 17.40 9.00
N ALA A 46 -4.89 16.27 8.59
CA ALA A 46 -3.82 16.24 7.59
C ALA A 46 -4.34 16.62 6.20
N VAL A 47 -5.47 16.07 5.76
CA VAL A 47 -6.15 16.44 4.51
C VAL A 47 -6.52 17.93 4.51
N ALA A 48 -7.06 18.44 5.63
CA ALA A 48 -7.39 19.87 5.75
C ALA A 48 -6.16 20.78 5.69
N ALA A 49 -5.01 20.32 6.22
CA ALA A 49 -3.76 21.07 6.20
C ALA A 49 -3.07 21.05 4.82
N ASN A 50 -3.21 19.98 4.06
CA ASN A 50 -2.69 19.85 2.71
C ASN A 50 -3.65 19.02 1.85
N PRO A 51 -4.62 19.67 1.17
CA PRO A 51 -5.61 18.99 0.36
C PRO A 51 -5.07 18.28 -0.89
N ASP A 52 -3.85 18.58 -1.30
CA ASP A 52 -3.21 17.95 -2.48
C ASP A 52 -2.34 16.73 -2.11
N ASP A 53 -2.26 16.36 -0.82
CA ASP A 53 -1.44 15.25 -0.34
C ASP A 53 -2.16 13.91 -0.49
N ALA A 54 -1.86 13.17 -1.56
CA ALA A 54 -2.44 11.85 -1.83
C ALA A 54 -2.25 10.85 -0.67
N ASP A 55 -1.11 10.90 0.04
CA ASP A 55 -0.82 10.03 1.19
C ASP A 55 -1.80 10.26 2.35
N SER A 56 -2.26 11.50 2.56
CA SER A 56 -3.27 11.82 3.57
C SER A 56 -4.61 11.16 3.26
N TYR A 57 -5.05 11.20 2.00
CA TYR A 57 -6.26 10.51 1.54
C TYR A 57 -6.13 8.99 1.64
N TYR A 58 -4.97 8.44 1.26
CA TYR A 58 -4.70 7.02 1.45
C TYR A 58 -4.81 6.59 2.91
N ASN A 59 -4.19 7.32 3.83
CA ASN A 59 -4.22 7.01 5.25
C ASN A 59 -5.66 7.05 5.82
N LEU A 60 -6.43 8.04 5.39
CA LEU A 60 -7.83 8.18 5.77
C LEU A 60 -8.68 7.02 5.21
N ALA A 61 -8.49 6.69 3.91
CA ALA A 61 -9.13 5.54 3.28
C ALA A 61 -8.81 4.22 4.01
N ALA A 62 -7.53 4.00 4.36
CA ALA A 62 -7.08 2.81 5.07
C ALA A 62 -7.70 2.69 6.46
N ALA A 63 -7.87 3.81 7.18
CA ALA A 63 -8.50 3.82 8.49
C ALA A 63 -10.00 3.48 8.40
N TYR A 64 -10.73 4.05 7.43
CA TYR A 64 -12.13 3.70 7.18
C TYR A 64 -12.30 2.27 6.68
N HIS A 65 -11.40 1.78 5.81
CA HIS A 65 -11.39 0.40 5.35
C HIS A 65 -11.22 -0.58 6.53
N HIS A 66 -10.33 -0.27 7.47
CA HIS A 66 -10.16 -1.07 8.69
C HIS A 66 -11.44 -1.08 9.53
N LEU A 67 -12.11 0.05 9.71
CA LEU A 67 -13.40 0.10 10.41
C LEU A 67 -14.48 -0.72 9.68
N ALA A 68 -14.56 -0.60 8.35
CA ALA A 68 -15.48 -1.41 7.56
C ALA A 68 -15.28 -2.91 7.78
N THR A 69 -14.02 -3.34 7.76
CA THR A 69 -13.67 -4.76 7.97
C THR A 69 -13.97 -5.24 9.39
N THR A 70 -13.76 -4.39 10.40
CA THR A 70 -13.94 -4.77 11.81
C THR A 70 -15.38 -4.69 12.29
N THR A 71 -16.18 -3.77 11.72
CA THR A 71 -17.58 -3.55 12.13
C THR A 71 -18.60 -4.21 11.19
N GLY A 72 -18.22 -4.48 9.94
CA GLY A 72 -19.13 -4.90 8.89
C GLY A 72 -20.03 -3.76 8.37
N ASP A 73 -19.77 -2.49 8.73
CA ASP A 73 -20.60 -1.36 8.33
C ASP A 73 -20.24 -0.88 6.92
N ALA A 74 -21.20 -1.03 6.00
CA ALA A 74 -21.06 -0.62 4.60
C ALA A 74 -20.83 0.89 4.42
N THR A 75 -21.22 1.71 5.40
CA THR A 75 -20.98 3.16 5.36
C THR A 75 -19.49 3.47 5.40
N TYR A 76 -18.74 2.78 6.27
CA TYR A 76 -17.29 2.93 6.31
C TYR A 76 -16.61 2.41 5.04
N ALA A 77 -17.13 1.34 4.45
CA ALA A 77 -16.63 0.84 3.17
C ALA A 77 -16.82 1.86 2.03
N ALA A 78 -17.98 2.52 1.98
CA ALA A 78 -18.23 3.58 1.00
C ALA A 78 -17.33 4.81 1.21
N GLN A 79 -17.07 5.19 2.47
CA GLN A 79 -16.13 6.27 2.80
C GLN A 79 -14.71 5.92 2.36
N ALA A 80 -14.26 4.69 2.65
CA ALA A 80 -12.94 4.20 2.22
C ALA A 80 -12.80 4.23 0.70
N GLU A 81 -13.79 3.74 -0.06
CA GLU A 81 -13.82 3.79 -1.53
C GLU A 81 -13.71 5.23 -2.03
N GLY A 82 -14.47 6.16 -1.44
CA GLY A 82 -14.41 7.58 -1.78
C GLY A 82 -13.03 8.19 -1.58
N TYR A 83 -12.39 7.92 -0.44
CA TYR A 83 -11.06 8.45 -0.14
C TYR A 83 -9.94 7.79 -0.96
N TYR A 84 -10.03 6.48 -1.30
CA TYR A 84 -9.11 5.87 -2.25
C TYR A 84 -9.19 6.52 -3.63
N ASN A 85 -10.40 6.83 -4.12
CA ASN A 85 -10.56 7.53 -5.39
C ASN A 85 -9.98 8.94 -5.32
N GLN A 86 -10.23 9.71 -4.25
CA GLN A 86 -9.60 11.02 -4.06
C GLN A 86 -8.07 10.94 -4.02
N CYS A 87 -7.50 9.93 -3.39
CA CYS A 87 -6.07 9.68 -3.45
C CYS A 87 -5.57 9.53 -4.90
N LEU A 88 -6.28 8.76 -5.73
CA LEU A 88 -5.93 8.54 -7.14
C LEU A 88 -6.16 9.79 -8.01
N ASP A 89 -7.11 10.66 -7.64
CA ASP A 89 -7.31 11.96 -8.30
C ASP A 89 -6.10 12.91 -8.07
N HIS A 90 -5.45 12.83 -6.89
CA HIS A 90 -4.26 13.62 -6.57
C HIS A 90 -2.95 12.98 -7.05
N TYR A 91 -2.88 11.66 -7.06
CA TYR A 91 -1.74 10.91 -7.59
C TYR A 91 -2.21 9.67 -8.34
N GLU A 92 -2.29 9.80 -9.67
CA GLU A 92 -2.87 8.79 -10.58
C GLU A 92 -2.20 7.42 -10.50
N ASP A 93 -0.92 7.34 -10.16
CA ASP A 93 -0.15 6.10 -10.07
C ASP A 93 0.16 5.68 -8.61
N HIS A 94 -0.65 6.09 -7.62
CA HIS A 94 -0.43 5.76 -6.21
C HIS A 94 -0.63 4.26 -5.93
N PRO A 95 0.42 3.47 -5.67
CA PRO A 95 0.31 2.01 -5.65
C PRO A 95 -0.53 1.48 -4.49
N GLU A 96 -0.40 2.12 -3.32
CA GLU A 96 -1.13 1.74 -2.12
C GLU A 96 -2.62 1.99 -2.26
N CYS A 97 -3.04 3.07 -2.97
CA CYS A 97 -4.44 3.37 -3.23
C CYS A 97 -5.06 2.35 -4.16
N TYR A 98 -4.38 1.97 -5.26
CA TYR A 98 -4.86 0.89 -6.14
C TYR A 98 -5.02 -0.43 -5.40
N ARG A 99 -4.03 -0.83 -4.60
CA ARG A 99 -4.10 -2.07 -3.84
C ARG A 99 -5.21 -2.03 -2.79
N GLY A 100 -5.30 -0.95 -2.02
CA GLY A 100 -6.32 -0.78 -0.99
C GLY A 100 -7.73 -0.81 -1.57
N LEU A 101 -7.95 -0.10 -2.69
CA LEU A 101 -9.23 -0.09 -3.38
C LEU A 101 -9.58 -1.46 -3.99
N ALA A 102 -8.61 -2.14 -4.62
CA ALA A 102 -8.84 -3.48 -5.18
C ALA A 102 -9.23 -4.49 -4.11
N VAL A 103 -8.58 -4.46 -2.93
CA VAL A 103 -8.94 -5.33 -1.79
C VAL A 103 -10.32 -4.99 -1.24
N LEU A 104 -10.63 -3.71 -1.08
CA LEU A 104 -11.95 -3.27 -0.63
C LEU A 104 -13.05 -3.78 -1.56
N LEU A 105 -12.84 -3.67 -2.88
CA LEU A 105 -13.77 -4.16 -3.89
C LEU A 105 -13.93 -5.69 -3.83
N ALA A 106 -12.82 -6.42 -3.71
CA ALA A 106 -12.83 -7.88 -3.58
C ALA A 106 -13.57 -8.35 -2.31
N GLN A 107 -13.38 -7.68 -1.18
CA GLN A 107 -14.09 -7.96 0.07
C GLN A 107 -15.61 -7.69 0.01
N GLN A 108 -16.04 -6.87 -0.95
CA GLN A 108 -17.45 -6.58 -1.23
C GLN A 108 -18.04 -7.48 -2.33
N ASP A 109 -17.39 -8.60 -2.66
CA ASP A 109 -17.77 -9.50 -3.77
C ASP A 109 -17.79 -8.80 -5.17
N ARG A 110 -17.03 -7.70 -5.30
CA ARG A 110 -16.88 -6.90 -6.54
C ARG A 110 -15.56 -7.21 -7.26
N GLN A 111 -15.15 -8.49 -7.31
CA GLN A 111 -13.87 -8.94 -7.87
C GLN A 111 -13.66 -8.46 -9.32
N ASP A 112 -14.69 -8.50 -10.17
CA ASP A 112 -14.60 -8.02 -11.54
C ASP A 112 -14.22 -6.53 -11.63
N GLN A 113 -14.67 -5.74 -10.67
CA GLN A 113 -14.31 -4.31 -10.63
C GLN A 113 -12.88 -4.12 -10.15
N ALA A 114 -12.42 -4.93 -9.19
CA ALA A 114 -11.04 -4.92 -8.74
C ALA A 114 -10.06 -5.28 -9.88
N PHE A 115 -10.36 -6.33 -10.66
CA PHE A 115 -9.56 -6.68 -11.83
C PHE A 115 -9.55 -5.58 -12.88
N ARG A 116 -10.72 -5.03 -13.25
CA ARG A 116 -10.79 -3.91 -14.21
C ARG A 116 -10.00 -2.69 -13.74
N LEU A 117 -10.04 -2.37 -12.46
CA LEU A 117 -9.27 -1.27 -11.87
C LEU A 117 -7.76 -1.47 -12.09
N LEU A 118 -7.24 -2.64 -11.72
CA LEU A 118 -5.81 -2.94 -11.80
C LEU A 118 -5.32 -3.14 -13.24
N GLU A 119 -6.12 -3.78 -14.10
CA GLU A 119 -5.81 -3.89 -15.53
C GLU A 119 -5.82 -2.52 -16.23
N GLY A 120 -6.77 -1.65 -15.88
CA GLY A 120 -6.78 -0.28 -16.37
C GLY A 120 -5.53 0.49 -15.94
N TRP A 121 -5.06 0.31 -14.71
CA TRP A 121 -3.80 0.89 -14.25
C TRP A 121 -2.60 0.33 -15.03
N LYS A 122 -2.51 -1.01 -15.21
CA LYS A 122 -1.47 -1.65 -16.01
C LYS A 122 -1.41 -1.10 -17.46
N GLN A 123 -2.57 -0.84 -18.06
CA GLN A 123 -2.66 -0.32 -19.43
C GLN A 123 -2.23 1.15 -19.53
N ARG A 124 -2.56 1.99 -18.54
CA ARG A 124 -2.16 3.40 -18.51
C ARG A 124 -0.67 3.58 -18.21
N SER A 125 -0.15 2.78 -17.30
CA SER A 125 1.23 2.87 -16.81
C SER A 125 2.02 1.57 -17.03
N PRO A 126 2.22 1.16 -18.32
CA PRO A 126 2.78 -0.14 -18.65
C PRO A 126 4.26 -0.31 -18.25
N GLN A 127 4.96 0.79 -17.97
CA GLN A 127 6.35 0.79 -17.49
C GLN A 127 6.47 0.43 -16.01
N LEU A 128 5.41 0.63 -15.21
CA LEU A 128 5.42 0.37 -13.78
C LEU A 128 5.41 -1.15 -13.49
N VAL A 129 6.04 -1.51 -12.39
CA VAL A 129 6.08 -2.90 -11.87
C VAL A 129 4.86 -3.18 -11.01
N GLU A 130 4.40 -2.18 -10.28
CA GLU A 130 3.38 -2.24 -9.24
C GLU A 130 2.03 -2.78 -9.71
N PRO A 131 1.49 -2.42 -10.92
CA PRO A 131 0.23 -2.99 -11.41
C PRO A 131 0.27 -4.50 -11.54
N ASN A 132 1.40 -5.05 -12.03
CA ASN A 132 1.56 -6.50 -12.14
C ASN A 132 1.64 -7.17 -10.76
N ILE A 133 2.30 -6.55 -9.79
CA ILE A 133 2.33 -7.07 -8.40
C ILE A 133 0.92 -7.08 -7.80
N ALA A 134 0.15 -6.01 -7.99
CA ALA A 134 -1.21 -5.91 -7.48
C ALA A 134 -2.16 -6.94 -8.13
N LEU A 135 -2.06 -7.13 -9.45
CA LEU A 135 -2.80 -8.18 -10.17
C LEU A 135 -2.43 -9.57 -9.69
N ALA A 136 -1.14 -9.84 -9.49
CA ALA A 136 -0.68 -11.12 -8.96
C ALA A 136 -1.24 -11.41 -7.57
N GLN A 137 -1.26 -10.42 -6.70
CA GLN A 137 -1.85 -10.55 -5.36
C GLN A 137 -3.34 -10.85 -5.42
N LEU A 138 -4.08 -10.12 -6.24
CA LEU A 138 -5.52 -10.33 -6.41
C LEU A 138 -5.82 -11.72 -7.00
N HIS A 139 -5.03 -12.18 -8.00
CA HIS A 139 -5.15 -13.55 -8.52
C HIS A 139 -4.84 -14.61 -7.46
N GLY A 140 -3.85 -14.39 -6.61
CA GLY A 140 -3.53 -15.29 -5.49
C GLY A 140 -4.68 -15.38 -4.47
N GLU A 141 -5.35 -14.26 -4.16
CA GLU A 141 -6.50 -14.24 -3.24
C GLU A 141 -7.70 -15.05 -3.77
N VAL A 142 -7.89 -15.08 -5.10
CA VAL A 142 -8.95 -15.90 -5.72
C VAL A 142 -8.49 -17.31 -6.09
N GLY A 143 -7.28 -17.73 -5.66
CA GLY A 143 -6.75 -19.08 -5.88
C GLY A 143 -6.27 -19.35 -7.32
N ASN A 144 -6.09 -18.31 -8.13
CA ASN A 144 -5.54 -18.44 -9.49
C ASN A 144 -4.01 -18.28 -9.48
N ASP A 145 -3.33 -19.25 -8.91
CA ASP A 145 -1.87 -19.25 -8.77
C ASP A 145 -1.12 -19.12 -10.11
N LYS A 146 -1.69 -19.65 -11.20
CA LYS A 146 -1.07 -19.57 -12.52
C LYS A 146 -1.02 -18.13 -13.03
N ALA A 147 -2.14 -17.41 -12.97
CA ALA A 147 -2.18 -16.01 -13.39
C ALA A 147 -1.35 -15.13 -12.43
N SER A 148 -1.35 -15.44 -11.12
CA SER A 148 -0.48 -14.79 -10.15
C SER A 148 0.99 -14.90 -10.54
N GLU A 149 1.45 -16.11 -10.89
CA GLU A 149 2.82 -16.35 -11.33
C GLU A 149 3.17 -15.60 -12.62
N GLU A 150 2.28 -15.62 -13.61
CA GLU A 150 2.47 -14.90 -14.89
C GLU A 150 2.68 -13.40 -14.65
N HIS A 151 1.84 -12.77 -13.84
CA HIS A 151 2.00 -11.36 -13.49
C HIS A 151 3.28 -11.08 -12.69
N LEU A 152 3.70 -11.97 -11.78
CA LEU A 152 4.95 -11.81 -11.05
C LEU A 152 6.17 -11.95 -11.95
N LEU A 153 6.13 -12.85 -12.94
CA LEU A 153 7.18 -12.97 -13.94
C LEU A 153 7.29 -11.69 -14.79
N ASP A 154 6.16 -11.11 -15.22
CA ASP A 154 6.12 -9.83 -15.92
C ASP A 154 6.73 -8.70 -15.05
N ALA A 155 6.38 -8.66 -13.76
CA ALA A 155 6.94 -7.70 -12.81
C ALA A 155 8.46 -7.84 -12.68
N ILE A 156 8.95 -9.08 -12.52
CA ILE A 156 10.39 -9.41 -12.40
C ILE A 156 11.13 -9.16 -13.72
N ALA A 157 10.49 -9.33 -14.86
CA ALA A 157 11.09 -9.03 -16.16
C ALA A 157 11.37 -7.52 -16.33
N LYS A 158 10.53 -6.65 -15.74
CA LYS A 158 10.73 -5.20 -15.74
C LYS A 158 11.82 -4.75 -14.75
N ASP A 159 11.81 -5.29 -13.54
CA ASP A 159 12.87 -5.09 -12.52
C ASP A 159 13.18 -6.42 -11.84
N THR A 160 14.29 -7.05 -12.25
CA THR A 160 14.73 -8.36 -11.76
C THR A 160 15.01 -8.40 -10.26
N THR A 161 15.22 -7.23 -9.65
CA THR A 161 15.59 -7.07 -8.24
C THR A 161 14.52 -6.39 -7.41
N HIS A 162 13.33 -6.15 -7.97
CA HIS A 162 12.24 -5.46 -7.28
C HIS A 162 11.82 -6.20 -5.99
N PRO A 163 11.98 -5.59 -4.81
CA PRO A 163 11.86 -6.31 -3.55
C PRO A 163 10.45 -6.89 -3.31
N GLN A 164 9.40 -6.13 -3.69
CA GLN A 164 8.03 -6.57 -3.50
C GLN A 164 7.65 -7.69 -4.47
N ALA A 165 8.09 -7.60 -5.74
CA ALA A 165 7.86 -8.67 -6.72
C ALA A 165 8.55 -9.98 -6.30
N ARG A 166 9.79 -9.90 -5.82
CA ARG A 166 10.53 -11.06 -5.29
C ARG A 166 9.87 -11.62 -4.02
N ALA A 167 9.44 -10.77 -3.10
CA ALA A 167 8.74 -11.22 -1.91
C ALA A 167 7.41 -11.91 -2.25
N ALA A 168 6.63 -11.36 -3.19
CA ALA A 168 5.38 -11.97 -3.66
C ALA A 168 5.62 -13.33 -4.36
N MET A 169 6.65 -13.44 -5.23
CA MET A 169 7.04 -14.71 -5.84
C MET A 169 7.46 -15.73 -4.77
N GLY A 170 8.18 -15.29 -3.74
CA GLY A 170 8.54 -16.14 -2.59
C GLY A 170 7.30 -16.64 -1.84
N GLN A 171 6.29 -15.80 -1.64
CA GLN A 171 5.02 -16.21 -1.01
C GLN A 171 4.26 -17.22 -1.86
N LEU A 172 4.23 -17.06 -3.17
CA LEU A 172 3.60 -18.00 -4.09
C LEU A 172 4.28 -19.38 -4.03
N HIS A 173 5.61 -19.43 -4.02
CA HIS A 173 6.35 -20.68 -3.85
C HIS A 173 6.12 -21.31 -2.47
N GLU A 174 6.06 -20.48 -1.42
CA GLU A 174 5.76 -20.95 -0.05
C GLU A 174 4.38 -21.62 0.03
N SER A 175 3.35 -21.03 -0.59
CA SER A 175 1.99 -21.60 -0.62
C SER A 175 1.91 -22.94 -1.36
N ARG A 176 2.79 -23.16 -2.34
CA ARG A 176 2.94 -24.43 -3.08
C ARG A 176 3.81 -25.47 -2.36
N GLY A 177 4.44 -25.10 -1.24
CA GLY A 177 5.39 -25.96 -0.53
C GLY A 177 6.81 -25.95 -1.12
N ASP A 178 7.10 -25.11 -2.10
CA ASP A 178 8.41 -25.00 -2.76
C ASP A 178 9.37 -24.15 -1.91
N HIS A 179 9.66 -24.58 -0.70
CA HIS A 179 10.41 -23.82 0.32
C HIS A 179 11.77 -23.33 -0.16
N GLN A 180 12.46 -24.11 -1.00
CA GLN A 180 13.77 -23.72 -1.53
C GLN A 180 13.68 -22.51 -2.47
N GLN A 181 12.67 -22.50 -3.35
CA GLN A 181 12.43 -21.37 -4.26
C GLN A 181 11.90 -20.16 -3.50
N ALA A 182 11.05 -20.37 -2.50
CA ALA A 182 10.59 -19.32 -1.59
C ALA A 182 11.76 -18.62 -0.89
N LEU A 183 12.68 -19.39 -0.28
CA LEU A 183 13.88 -18.85 0.38
C LEU A 183 14.75 -18.05 -0.60
N THR A 184 14.96 -18.55 -1.83
CA THR A 184 15.74 -17.86 -2.85
C THR A 184 15.16 -16.49 -3.16
N ASN A 185 13.85 -16.41 -3.40
CA ASN A 185 13.17 -15.16 -3.72
C ASN A 185 13.14 -14.20 -2.52
N TYR A 186 12.93 -14.71 -1.29
CA TYR A 186 12.97 -13.88 -0.08
C TYR A 186 14.37 -13.30 0.17
N HIS A 187 15.44 -14.06 -0.07
CA HIS A 187 16.80 -13.54 0.02
C HIS A 187 17.07 -12.44 -1.01
N MET A 188 16.61 -12.60 -2.27
CA MET A 188 16.72 -11.56 -3.29
C MET A 188 15.97 -10.29 -2.89
N ALA A 189 14.77 -10.40 -2.30
CA ALA A 189 14.02 -9.26 -1.80
C ALA A 189 14.77 -8.52 -0.68
N LEU A 190 15.38 -9.26 0.26
CA LEU A 190 16.14 -8.70 1.37
C LEU A 190 17.47 -8.05 0.96
N GLN A 191 18.06 -8.43 -0.16
CA GLN A 191 19.29 -7.79 -0.66
C GLN A 191 19.09 -6.30 -0.98
N ARG A 192 17.92 -5.94 -1.50
CA ARG A 192 17.59 -4.54 -1.85
C ARG A 192 16.94 -3.77 -0.71
N ASN A 193 16.22 -4.45 0.16
CA ASN A 193 15.57 -3.85 1.31
C ASN A 193 15.72 -4.75 2.54
N THR A 194 16.73 -4.50 3.33
CA THR A 194 17.04 -5.25 4.55
C THR A 194 16.10 -4.95 5.72
N ALA A 195 15.39 -3.82 5.69
CA ALA A 195 14.50 -3.38 6.77
C ALA A 195 13.10 -4.00 6.69
N GLN A 196 13.04 -5.34 6.51
CA GLN A 196 11.80 -6.11 6.42
C GLN A 196 11.74 -7.22 7.50
N PRO A 197 11.41 -6.87 8.76
CA PRO A 197 11.44 -7.84 9.87
C PRO A 197 10.52 -9.03 9.65
N GLN A 198 9.37 -8.84 9.01
CA GLN A 198 8.44 -9.92 8.69
C GLN A 198 9.05 -10.92 7.70
N LEU A 199 9.79 -10.43 6.70
CA LEU A 199 10.45 -11.29 5.72
C LEU A 199 11.63 -12.05 6.34
N HIS A 200 12.37 -11.42 7.26
CA HIS A 200 13.40 -12.10 8.04
C HIS A 200 12.80 -13.23 8.89
N ALA A 201 11.65 -12.98 9.54
CA ALA A 201 10.94 -14.02 10.31
C ALA A 201 10.49 -15.18 9.42
N LYS A 202 9.96 -14.93 8.22
CA LYS A 202 9.60 -15.99 7.26
C LYS A 202 10.82 -16.82 6.84
N VAL A 203 11.93 -16.18 6.51
CA VAL A 203 13.19 -16.87 6.15
C VAL A 203 13.69 -17.72 7.32
N ALA A 204 13.62 -17.23 8.55
CA ALA A 204 14.02 -17.98 9.73
C ALA A 204 13.11 -19.20 9.98
N SER A 205 11.80 -19.03 9.82
CA SER A 205 10.81 -20.12 9.96
C SER A 205 11.04 -21.23 8.93
N LEU A 206 11.24 -20.88 7.66
CA LEU A 206 11.50 -21.85 6.59
C LEU A 206 12.82 -22.60 6.76
N LYS A 207 13.86 -21.93 7.30
CA LYS A 207 15.16 -22.56 7.60
C LYS A 207 15.12 -23.47 8.83
N GLY A 208 14.30 -23.13 9.83
CA GLY A 208 14.22 -23.85 11.11
C GLY A 208 13.40 -25.14 11.05
N GLY A 209 12.72 -25.45 9.95
CA GLY A 209 11.94 -26.71 9.81
C GLY A 209 10.79 -26.83 10.81
N THR A 210 10.33 -25.76 11.42
CA THR A 210 9.19 -25.79 12.33
C THR A 210 7.89 -25.84 11.55
N THR A 211 7.41 -27.06 11.31
CA THR A 211 6.02 -27.34 11.00
C THR A 211 5.15 -26.81 12.15
N GLY A 212 4.40 -25.77 11.90
CA GLY A 212 3.40 -25.29 12.85
C GLY A 212 3.54 -23.82 13.24
N SER A 213 3.47 -22.92 12.27
CA SER A 213 3.04 -21.55 12.56
C SER A 213 1.67 -21.33 11.94
N PRO A 214 0.72 -20.70 12.66
CA PRO A 214 -0.58 -20.39 12.09
C PRO A 214 -0.38 -19.62 10.80
N LEU A 215 -1.19 -19.91 9.79
CA LEU A 215 -1.38 -19.07 8.61
C LEU A 215 -1.42 -17.62 9.06
N LEU A 216 -0.30 -16.91 8.90
CA LEU A 216 -0.37 -15.46 8.95
C LEU A 216 -1.27 -15.09 7.78
N THR A 217 -2.50 -14.72 8.10
CA THR A 217 -3.36 -13.98 7.18
C THR A 217 -2.48 -12.98 6.45
N PRO A 218 -2.60 -12.83 5.13
CA PRO A 218 -1.86 -11.81 4.41
C PRO A 218 -1.98 -10.52 5.21
N ALA A 219 -0.83 -9.90 5.48
CA ALA A 219 -0.82 -8.67 6.25
C ALA A 219 -1.85 -7.74 5.60
N PRO A 220 -2.82 -7.21 6.34
CA PRO A 220 -3.84 -6.36 5.76
C PRO A 220 -3.15 -5.32 4.92
N LEU A 221 -3.59 -5.13 3.67
CA LEU A 221 -2.98 -4.26 2.66
C LEU A 221 -2.96 -2.77 3.07
N THR A 222 -3.36 -2.50 4.28
CA THR A 222 -3.36 -1.20 4.93
C THR A 222 -2.04 -0.94 5.65
N LYS A 223 -0.96 -0.74 4.90
CA LYS A 223 0.24 -0.14 5.47
C LYS A 223 0.06 1.37 5.44
N VAL A 224 -0.27 1.95 6.59
CA VAL A 224 -0.31 3.41 6.74
C VAL A 224 1.03 3.99 6.29
N VAL A 225 1.00 4.84 5.27
CA VAL A 225 2.20 5.49 4.75
C VAL A 225 2.65 6.54 5.76
N THR A 226 3.77 6.29 6.40
CA THR A 226 4.54 7.36 7.04
C THR A 226 5.41 7.95 5.96
N ALA A 227 5.28 9.25 5.69
CA ALA A 227 6.06 9.96 4.70
C ALA A 227 7.54 9.53 4.75
N PRO A 228 8.18 9.30 3.61
CA PRO A 228 9.60 9.05 3.56
C PRO A 228 10.33 10.26 4.15
N SER A 229 11.24 10.01 5.10
CA SER A 229 12.18 11.02 5.54
C SER A 229 12.91 11.54 4.29
N ASN A 230 12.66 12.80 3.93
CA ASN A 230 13.30 13.51 2.82
C ASN A 230 14.82 13.37 2.91
N ASN A 231 15.40 12.48 2.10
CA ASN A 231 16.77 12.59 1.63
C ASN A 231 16.73 12.90 0.12
N LEU A 232 16.16 14.05 -0.23
CA LEU A 232 16.50 14.71 -1.48
C LEU A 232 17.88 15.34 -1.29
N ARG A 233 18.93 14.63 -1.70
CA ARG A 233 20.19 15.24 -2.14
C ARG A 233 20.13 15.31 -3.66
N TYR A 234 20.38 16.53 -4.14
CA TYR A 234 20.51 17.05 -5.49
C TYR A 234 21.11 16.07 -6.50
#